data_d549123b7909327ac813555af1d4ccf3
#
_entry.id   d549123b7909327ac813555af1d4ccf3
#
_cell.length_a   1.000
_cell.length_b   1.000
_cell.length_c   1.000
_cell.angle_alpha   90.00
_cell.angle_beta   90.00
_cell.angle_gamma   90.00
#
_symmetry.space_group_name_H-M   'P 1'
#
loop_
_entity.id
_entity.type
_entity.pdbx_description
1 polymer ?
#
loop_
_entity_poly.entity_id
_entity_poly.type
_entity_poly.pdbx_seq_one_letter_code
_entity_poly.pdbx_strand_id
1 'polypeptide(L)'
;MAYYFTACRITGNGNAVFPDEIIIEDDCVIYRKGQIVGYKETKINVDAIGCVSVKAGLLFADVIIETKGGMTIKARGFTRSDASTISRILY
;
A
#
# COMPACT_ATOMS: atom_id res chain seq x y z
N MET A 1 14.00 -4.52 -10.28
CA MET A 1 12.71 -5.11 -10.67
C MET A 1 11.59 -4.46 -9.86
N ALA A 2 10.49 -4.12 -10.51
CA ALA A 2 9.40 -3.44 -9.83
C ALA A 2 8.21 -4.37 -9.63
N TYR A 3 7.54 -4.24 -8.49
CA TYR A 3 6.32 -4.96 -8.17
C TYR A 3 5.18 -3.98 -8.07
N TYR A 4 4.05 -4.28 -8.70
CA TYR A 4 2.87 -3.43 -8.73
C TYR A 4 1.71 -4.12 -8.04
N PHE A 5 1.12 -3.45 -7.06
CA PHE A 5 -0.04 -3.97 -6.35
C PHE A 5 -1.14 -2.91 -6.38
N THR A 6 -2.31 -3.30 -6.86
CA THR A 6 -3.46 -2.40 -6.97
C THR A 6 -4.57 -2.91 -6.07
N ALA A 7 -5.16 -2.01 -5.29
CA ALA A 7 -6.28 -2.35 -4.43
C ALA A 7 -7.50 -2.75 -5.27
N CYS A 8 -8.36 -3.56 -4.68
CA CYS A 8 -9.60 -3.97 -5.33
C CYS A 8 -10.52 -2.77 -5.53
N ARG A 9 -11.14 -2.69 -6.70
CA ARG A 9 -12.05 -1.59 -7.01
C ARG A 9 -13.34 -1.64 -6.22
N ILE A 10 -13.74 -2.83 -5.79
CA ILE A 10 -14.97 -3.01 -5.03
C ILE A 10 -14.59 -3.29 -3.59
N THR A 11 -14.51 -2.24 -2.78
CA THR A 11 -14.25 -2.37 -1.35
C THR A 11 -15.35 -1.67 -0.58
N GLY A 12 -15.55 -2.08 0.65
CA GLY A 12 -16.52 -1.41 1.52
C GLY A 12 -16.08 -0.03 1.99
N ASN A 13 -14.91 0.44 1.60
CA ASN A 13 -14.31 1.66 2.14
C ASN A 13 -14.38 2.87 1.21
N GLY A 14 -15.16 2.81 0.15
CA GLY A 14 -15.40 3.96 -0.71
C GLY A 14 -14.36 4.21 -1.77
N ASN A 15 -13.35 3.36 -1.91
CA ASN A 15 -12.34 3.49 -2.97
C ASN A 15 -12.65 2.61 -4.18
N ALA A 16 -13.95 2.44 -4.45
CA ALA A 16 -14.41 1.51 -5.48
C ALA A 16 -13.94 1.88 -6.89
N VAL A 17 -13.81 3.17 -7.18
CA VAL A 17 -13.47 3.67 -8.52
C VAL A 17 -12.01 4.09 -8.62
N PHE A 18 -11.42 4.54 -7.53
CA PHE A 18 -10.06 5.08 -7.48
C PHE A 18 -9.22 4.29 -6.49
N PRO A 19 -8.77 3.09 -6.86
CA PRO A 19 -8.06 2.22 -5.93
C PRO A 19 -6.67 2.75 -5.60
N ASP A 20 -6.23 2.45 -4.38
CA ASP A 20 -4.86 2.72 -3.97
C ASP A 20 -3.92 1.76 -4.66
N GLU A 21 -2.69 2.20 -4.91
CA GLU A 21 -1.64 1.37 -5.49
C GLU A 21 -0.38 1.43 -4.65
N ILE A 22 0.34 0.32 -4.61
CA ILE A 22 1.68 0.26 -4.03
C ILE A 22 2.61 -0.27 -5.10
N ILE A 23 3.68 0.46 -5.37
CA ILE A 23 4.72 0.07 -6.31
C ILE A 23 6.01 -0.10 -5.52
N ILE A 24 6.59 -1.29 -5.60
CA ILE A 24 7.84 -1.59 -4.89
C ILE A 24 8.95 -1.69 -5.91
N GLU A 25 9.93 -0.82 -5.80
CA GLU A 25 11.15 -0.84 -6.61
C GLU A 25 12.33 -1.26 -5.74
N ASP A 26 13.51 -1.40 -6.35
CA ASP A 26 14.68 -1.94 -5.64
C ASP A 26 15.06 -1.10 -4.43
N ASP A 27 14.90 0.20 -4.50
CA ASP A 27 15.35 1.13 -3.46
C ASP A 27 14.25 1.96 -2.84
N CYS A 28 13.02 1.86 -3.32
CA CYS A 28 11.93 2.70 -2.81
C CYS A 28 10.57 2.04 -2.97
N VAL A 29 9.61 2.58 -2.22
CA VAL A 29 8.21 2.21 -2.28
C VAL A 29 7.43 3.45 -2.65
N ILE A 30 6.54 3.34 -3.62
CA ILE A 30 5.68 4.43 -4.05
C ILE A 30 4.24 4.06 -3.70
N TYR A 31 3.61 4.91 -2.91
CA TYR A 31 2.20 4.77 -2.57
C TYR A 31 1.41 5.81 -3.35
N ARG A 32 0.46 5.34 -4.15
CA ARG A 32 -0.45 6.20 -4.90
C ARG A 32 -1.84 6.06 -4.34
N LYS A 33 -2.37 7.16 -3.85
CA LYS A 33 -3.75 7.20 -3.40
C LYS A 33 -4.63 7.68 -4.52
N GLY A 34 -5.60 6.86 -4.94
CA GLY A 34 -6.54 7.22 -5.97
C GLY A 34 -7.47 8.35 -5.53
N GLN A 35 -7.70 9.30 -6.43
CA GLN A 35 -8.57 10.46 -6.19
C GLN A 35 -9.45 10.68 -7.42
N ILE A 36 -10.52 11.46 -7.25
CA ILE A 36 -11.43 11.78 -8.35
C ILE A 36 -10.69 12.46 -9.50
N VAL A 37 -9.78 13.37 -9.17
CA VAL A 37 -8.94 14.06 -10.16
C VAL A 37 -7.49 13.71 -9.87
N GLY A 38 -6.89 12.89 -10.75
CA GLY A 38 -5.50 12.51 -10.61
C GLY A 38 -5.25 11.53 -9.46
N TYR A 39 -4.10 11.65 -8.85
CA TYR A 39 -3.70 10.81 -7.73
C TYR A 39 -2.70 11.55 -6.85
N LYS A 40 -2.60 11.11 -5.60
CA LYS A 40 -1.58 11.61 -4.69
C LYS A 40 -0.52 10.54 -4.52
N GLU A 41 0.74 10.90 -4.76
CA GLU A 41 1.85 9.95 -4.72
C GLU A 41 2.80 10.27 -3.58
N THR A 42 3.20 9.26 -2.85
CA THR A 42 4.20 9.37 -1.78
C THR A 42 5.30 8.34 -2.04
N LYS A 43 6.54 8.81 -2.09
CA LYS A 43 7.70 7.94 -2.34
C LYS A 43 8.53 7.84 -1.08
N ILE A 44 8.89 6.61 -0.69
CA ILE A 44 9.66 6.34 0.52
C ILE A 44 10.83 5.44 0.16
N ASN A 45 12.03 5.80 0.61
CA ASN A 45 13.18 4.91 0.47
C ASN A 45 13.00 3.68 1.35
N VAL A 46 13.41 2.53 0.86
CA VAL A 46 13.29 1.28 1.61
C VAL A 46 14.01 1.39 2.95
N ASP A 47 15.15 2.07 2.99
CA ASP A 47 15.91 2.26 4.23
C ASP A 47 15.17 3.07 5.29
N ALA A 48 14.18 3.85 4.88
CA ALA A 48 13.41 4.67 5.80
C ALA A 48 12.21 3.94 6.40
N ILE A 49 11.94 2.71 5.95
CA ILE A 49 10.82 1.93 6.48
C ILE A 49 11.19 1.37 7.84
N GLY A 50 10.38 1.70 8.84
CA GLY A 50 10.58 1.19 10.19
C GLY A 50 9.79 -0.08 10.46
N CYS A 51 8.56 -0.13 9.96
CA CYS A 51 7.67 -1.26 10.26
C CYS A 51 6.63 -1.40 9.14
N VAL A 52 6.32 -2.64 8.79
CA VAL A 52 5.24 -2.95 7.85
C VAL A 52 4.28 -3.90 8.55
N SER A 53 3.01 -3.51 8.61
CA SER A 53 1.96 -4.30 9.24
C SER A 53 0.85 -4.59 8.25
N VAL A 54 0.21 -5.73 8.41
CA VAL A 54 -0.97 -6.08 7.63
C VAL A 54 -2.14 -6.28 8.59
N LYS A 55 -3.22 -5.55 8.35
CA LYS A 55 -4.44 -5.72 9.10
C LYS A 55 -5.46 -6.41 8.20
N ALA A 56 -5.62 -7.71 8.40
CA ALA A 56 -6.50 -8.52 7.56
C ALA A 56 -7.93 -8.46 8.08
N GLY A 57 -8.86 -8.15 7.20
CA GLY A 57 -10.28 -8.28 7.45
C GLY A 57 -10.83 -9.57 6.88
N LEU A 58 -12.14 -9.62 6.72
CA LEU A 58 -12.81 -10.81 6.23
C LEU A 58 -12.46 -11.09 4.76
N LEU A 59 -12.53 -10.08 3.90
CA LEU A 59 -12.29 -10.21 2.47
C LEU A 59 -11.03 -9.47 2.01
N PHE A 60 -10.72 -8.36 2.64
CA PHE A 60 -9.64 -7.47 2.22
C PHE A 60 -8.70 -7.20 3.38
N ALA A 61 -7.55 -6.67 3.05
CA ALA A 61 -6.53 -6.34 4.03
C ALA A 61 -5.99 -4.93 3.80
N ASP A 62 -5.58 -4.29 4.88
CA ASP A 62 -4.90 -3.01 4.83
C ASP A 62 -3.40 -3.23 5.04
N VAL A 63 -2.58 -2.49 4.29
CA VAL A 63 -1.14 -2.50 4.48
C VAL A 63 -0.74 -1.19 5.14
N ILE A 64 -0.07 -1.27 6.27
CA ILE A 64 0.34 -0.10 7.05
C ILE A 64 1.86 -0.05 7.05
N ILE A 65 2.41 1.03 6.50
CA ILE A 65 3.85 1.24 6.45
C ILE A 65 4.18 2.43 7.34
N GLU A 66 5.03 2.19 8.34
CA GLU A 66 5.50 3.25 9.22
C GLU A 66 6.96 3.53 8.94
N THR A 67 7.30 4.80 8.76
CA THR A 67 8.68 5.20 8.51
C THR A 67 9.38 5.51 9.82
N LYS A 68 10.71 5.46 9.78
CA LYS A 68 11.55 5.83 10.92
C LYS A 68 11.37 7.28 11.33
N GLY A 69 10.95 8.14 10.40
CA GLY A 69 10.68 9.55 10.66
C GLY A 69 9.30 9.84 11.23
N GLY A 70 8.47 8.81 11.45
CA GLY A 70 7.16 9.00 12.05
C GLY A 70 6.00 9.12 11.08
N MET A 71 6.25 9.01 9.76
CA MET A 71 5.16 9.01 8.78
C MET A 71 4.47 7.65 8.76
N THR A 72 3.16 7.65 8.64
CA THR A 72 2.38 6.43 8.50
C THR A 72 1.61 6.44 7.19
N ILE A 73 1.76 5.38 6.41
CA ILE A 73 0.99 5.18 5.18
C ILE A 73 0.04 4.02 5.40
N LYS A 74 -1.22 4.24 5.13
CA LYS A 74 -2.24 3.21 5.26
C LYS A 74 -2.91 2.99 3.92
N ALA A 75 -2.54 1.92 3.24
CA ALA A 75 -3.12 1.53 1.96
C ALA A 75 -4.19 0.49 2.19
N ARG A 76 -5.38 0.72 1.66
CA ARG A 76 -6.57 -0.08 1.97
C ARG A 76 -7.09 -0.85 0.78
N GLY A 77 -7.74 -1.97 1.05
CA GLY A 77 -8.51 -2.67 0.06
C GLY A 77 -7.74 -3.65 -0.80
N PHE A 78 -6.56 -4.06 -0.37
CA PHE A 78 -5.81 -5.10 -1.07
C PHE A 78 -6.38 -6.48 -0.77
N THR A 79 -6.17 -7.43 -1.66
CA THR A 79 -6.47 -8.81 -1.33
C THR A 79 -5.51 -9.27 -0.21
N ARG A 80 -5.94 -10.26 0.55
CA ARG A 80 -5.09 -10.77 1.63
C ARG A 80 -3.78 -11.35 1.08
N SER A 81 -3.84 -11.95 -0.10
CA SER A 81 -2.67 -12.49 -0.77
C SER A 81 -1.68 -11.37 -1.14
N ASP A 82 -2.16 -10.29 -1.74
CA ASP A 82 -1.31 -9.16 -2.12
C ASP A 82 -0.71 -8.49 -0.89
N ALA A 83 -1.51 -8.29 0.15
CA ALA A 83 -1.02 -7.67 1.38
C ALA A 83 0.07 -8.51 2.02
N SER A 84 -0.09 -9.82 2.04
CA SER A 84 0.93 -10.73 2.56
C SER A 84 2.21 -10.67 1.74
N THR A 85 2.08 -10.61 0.42
CA THR A 85 3.24 -10.50 -0.48
C THR A 85 3.98 -9.19 -0.26
N ILE A 86 3.26 -8.08 -0.16
CA ILE A 86 3.86 -6.76 0.11
C ILE A 86 4.64 -6.80 1.42
N SER A 87 4.03 -7.32 2.47
CA SER A 87 4.67 -7.42 3.77
C SER A 87 5.96 -8.24 3.70
N ARG A 88 5.93 -9.33 2.96
CA ARG A 88 7.08 -10.22 2.83
C ARG A 88 8.22 -9.59 2.06
N ILE A 89 7.92 -8.80 1.03
CA ILE A 89 8.94 -8.13 0.24
C ILE A 89 9.59 -7.00 1.03
N LEU A 90 8.80 -6.23 1.77
CA LEU A 90 9.29 -5.04 2.48
C LEU A 90 9.86 -5.36 3.86
N TYR A 91 9.50 -6.45 4.42
CA TYR A 91 9.96 -6.85 5.73
C TYR A 91 11.20 -7.76 5.61
#